data_1491dc2538f6588c33aba49c3160db30
#
_entry.id   1491dc2538f6588c33aba49c3160db30
#
_cell.length_a   1.000
_cell.length_b   1.000
_cell.length_c   1.000
_cell.angle_alpha   90.00
_cell.angle_beta   90.00
_cell.angle_gamma   90.00
#
_symmetry.space_group_name_H-M   'P 1'
#
loop_
_entity.id
_entity.type
_entity.pdbx_description
1 polymer ?
#
loop_
_entity_poly.entity_id
_entity_poly.type
_entity_poly.pdbx_seq_one_letter_code
_entity_poly.pdbx_strand_id
1 'polypeptide(L)'
;MKPIRLFSGVLILAVSTLAQDTKTAAVATAPQAQASQPAPTLASAIDREISDIEKQVLDAADAMPEDKFNFSPESLNLPGGNYKGVRTFAVQVKHIAASNYFIWSGITGDKLPDNLKDGNGPEDVKTKAEILKFLRNSFALGHKAAATLTPENMLQTPGHSKSTRLRLATFGVAHAFNHYGQMVEYLRMNGIVPPASRTKSD
;
A
#
# COMPACT_ATOMS: atom_id res chain seq x y z
N MET A 1 -43.13 11.60 -36.62
CA MET A 1 -43.01 12.63 -37.68
C MET A 1 -43.58 13.95 -37.19
N LYS A 2 -42.76 14.94 -36.91
CA LYS A 2 -43.10 16.36 -36.79
C LYS A 2 -41.82 17.15 -37.02
N PRO A 3 -41.87 18.29 -37.72
CA PRO A 3 -40.74 18.82 -38.47
C PRO A 3 -39.93 19.90 -37.75
N ILE A 4 -38.69 20.00 -38.23
CA ILE A 4 -37.67 21.01 -38.06
C ILE A 4 -38.22 22.40 -38.40
N ARG A 5 -37.91 23.43 -37.61
CA ARG A 5 -37.96 24.82 -38.03
C ARG A 5 -36.61 25.50 -37.80
N LEU A 6 -35.95 25.81 -38.93
CA LEU A 6 -34.85 26.76 -39.05
C LEU A 6 -35.42 28.19 -38.83
N PHE A 7 -34.64 29.01 -38.10
CA PHE A 7 -34.74 30.47 -38.25
C PHE A 7 -33.33 31.05 -38.33
N SER A 8 -33.02 31.56 -39.50
CA SER A 8 -31.89 32.42 -39.78
C SER A 8 -32.26 33.87 -39.38
N GLY A 9 -31.34 34.55 -38.73
CA GLY A 9 -31.41 35.97 -38.48
C GLY A 9 -30.03 36.58 -38.45
N VAL A 10 -29.61 37.14 -39.57
CA VAL A 10 -28.39 37.95 -39.73
C VAL A 10 -28.73 39.36 -39.29
N LEU A 11 -27.95 39.94 -38.36
CA LEU A 11 -27.92 41.38 -38.17
C LEU A 11 -26.47 41.84 -38.00
N ILE A 12 -25.99 42.52 -39.02
CA ILE A 12 -24.68 43.20 -39.07
C ILE A 12 -24.87 44.58 -38.45
N LEU A 13 -24.10 44.88 -37.41
CA LEU A 13 -23.90 46.28 -37.01
C LEU A 13 -22.39 46.53 -36.86
N ALA A 14 -21.87 47.29 -37.78
CA ALA A 14 -20.52 47.86 -37.72
C ALA A 14 -20.49 49.06 -36.77
N VAL A 15 -19.66 49.00 -35.78
CA VAL A 15 -19.27 50.21 -35.01
C VAL A 15 -17.78 50.31 -34.96
N SER A 16 -17.26 51.29 -35.67
CA SER A 16 -15.87 51.71 -35.63
C SER A 16 -15.60 52.52 -34.38
N THR A 17 -14.67 52.12 -33.53
CA THR A 17 -14.11 52.95 -32.49
C THR A 17 -12.59 52.83 -32.43
N LEU A 18 -12.00 54.00 -32.37
CA LEU A 18 -10.58 54.35 -32.36
C LEU A 18 -9.67 53.49 -31.48
N ALA A 19 -8.50 53.27 -32.06
CA ALA A 19 -7.34 52.73 -31.35
C ALA A 19 -6.87 53.71 -30.26
N GLN A 20 -6.70 53.18 -29.06
CA GLN A 20 -5.77 53.73 -28.06
C GLN A 20 -4.70 52.71 -27.76
N ASP A 21 -3.53 53.00 -28.25
CA ASP A 21 -2.28 52.28 -27.91
C ASP A 21 -1.95 52.51 -26.43
N THR A 22 -2.29 51.55 -25.57
CA THR A 22 -1.67 51.44 -24.27
C THR A 22 -0.68 50.27 -24.33
N LYS A 23 0.60 50.59 -24.52
CA LYS A 23 1.70 49.64 -24.32
C LYS A 23 1.70 49.20 -22.85
N THR A 24 0.99 48.15 -22.53
CA THR A 24 1.18 47.41 -21.27
C THR A 24 2.38 46.49 -21.46
N ALA A 25 3.51 46.88 -20.84
CA ALA A 25 4.68 46.00 -20.77
C ALA A 25 4.26 44.69 -20.05
N ALA A 26 4.16 43.64 -20.82
CA ALA A 26 4.02 42.28 -20.24
C ALA A 26 5.34 41.95 -19.53
N VAL A 27 5.29 41.96 -18.20
CA VAL A 27 6.32 41.37 -17.38
C VAL A 27 6.29 39.86 -17.67
N ALA A 28 7.23 39.41 -18.49
CA ALA A 28 7.44 37.98 -18.71
C ALA A 28 7.90 37.38 -17.37
N THR A 29 7.00 36.77 -16.65
CA THR A 29 7.34 35.88 -15.54
C THR A 29 8.14 34.73 -16.11
N ALA A 30 9.43 34.70 -15.82
CA ALA A 30 10.28 33.56 -16.17
C ALA A 30 9.65 32.28 -15.64
N PRO A 31 9.63 31.17 -16.41
CA PRO A 31 9.14 29.89 -15.89
C PRO A 31 9.98 29.54 -14.67
N GLN A 32 9.33 29.45 -13.51
CA GLN A 32 9.98 28.87 -12.34
C GLN A 32 10.37 27.44 -12.71
N ALA A 33 11.69 27.18 -12.77
CA ALA A 33 12.22 25.85 -12.94
C ALA A 33 11.66 24.99 -11.78
N GLN A 34 10.69 24.14 -12.08
CA GLN A 34 10.27 23.09 -11.17
C GLN A 34 11.53 22.27 -10.88
N ALA A 35 11.96 22.27 -9.61
CA ALA A 35 13.05 21.42 -9.18
C ALA A 35 12.74 19.98 -9.64
N SER A 36 13.53 19.47 -10.57
CA SER A 36 13.35 18.13 -11.10
C SER A 36 13.45 17.14 -9.94
N GLN A 37 12.41 16.35 -9.72
CA GLN A 37 12.44 15.26 -8.78
C GLN A 37 13.63 14.33 -9.12
N PRO A 38 14.38 13.86 -8.13
CA PRO A 38 15.46 12.91 -8.39
C PRO A 38 14.94 11.69 -9.17
N ALA A 39 15.73 11.19 -10.11
CA ALA A 39 15.37 9.98 -10.84
C ALA A 39 15.15 8.81 -9.85
N PRO A 40 14.10 7.99 -10.06
CA PRO A 40 13.84 6.86 -9.18
C PRO A 40 15.01 5.86 -9.22
N THR A 41 15.37 5.34 -8.05
CA THR A 41 16.35 4.26 -7.89
C THR A 41 15.64 2.95 -7.60
N LEU A 42 16.35 1.82 -7.70
CA LEU A 42 15.80 0.52 -7.30
C LEU A 42 15.36 0.55 -5.83
N ALA A 43 16.18 1.12 -4.95
CA ALA A 43 15.85 1.28 -3.54
C ALA A 43 14.55 2.07 -3.36
N SER A 44 14.42 3.25 -3.97
CA SER A 44 13.23 4.09 -3.83
C SER A 44 11.97 3.46 -4.46
N ALA A 45 12.11 2.67 -5.54
CA ALA A 45 10.99 1.98 -6.15
C ALA A 45 10.44 0.88 -5.24
N ILE A 46 11.32 0.04 -4.66
CA ILE A 46 10.91 -1.01 -3.72
C ILE A 46 10.38 -0.42 -2.41
N ASP A 47 11.01 0.64 -1.91
CA ASP A 47 10.58 1.33 -0.69
C ASP A 47 9.16 1.91 -0.83
N ARG A 48 8.83 2.42 -2.01
CA ARG A 48 7.47 2.89 -2.32
C ARG A 48 6.45 1.76 -2.26
N GLU A 49 6.73 0.61 -2.86
CA GLU A 49 5.83 -0.55 -2.82
C GLU A 49 5.64 -1.05 -1.37
N ILE A 50 6.71 -1.04 -0.57
CA ILE A 50 6.63 -1.36 0.86
C ILE A 50 5.74 -0.35 1.58
N SER A 51 5.92 0.95 1.35
CA SER A 51 5.12 2.01 1.97
C SER A 51 3.64 1.89 1.63
N ASP A 52 3.32 1.58 0.37
CA ASP A 52 1.95 1.45 -0.11
C ASP A 52 1.25 0.26 0.55
N ILE A 53 1.91 -0.89 0.64
CA ILE A 53 1.33 -2.07 1.29
C ILE A 53 1.34 -1.98 2.82
N GLU A 54 2.37 -1.39 3.43
CA GLU A 54 2.40 -1.12 4.87
C GLU A 54 1.18 -0.33 5.31
N LYS A 55 0.92 0.79 4.62
CA LYS A 55 -0.25 1.62 4.91
C LYS A 55 -1.54 0.80 4.84
N GLN A 56 -1.75 0.04 3.78
CA GLN A 56 -2.98 -0.73 3.58
C GLN A 56 -3.15 -1.82 4.65
N VAL A 57 -2.09 -2.53 4.99
CA VAL A 57 -2.12 -3.59 6.01
C VAL A 57 -2.34 -3.01 7.40
N LEU A 58 -1.67 -1.90 7.75
CA LEU A 58 -1.85 -1.22 9.05
C LEU A 58 -3.27 -0.66 9.18
N ASP A 59 -3.77 0.02 8.15
CA ASP A 59 -5.13 0.56 8.15
C ASP A 59 -6.18 -0.55 8.29
N ALA A 60 -6.01 -1.67 7.58
CA ALA A 60 -6.91 -2.81 7.67
C ALA A 60 -6.85 -3.47 9.06
N ALA A 61 -5.64 -3.63 9.62
CA ALA A 61 -5.47 -4.19 10.96
C ALA A 61 -6.08 -3.29 12.04
N ASP A 62 -5.93 -1.97 11.90
CA ASP A 62 -6.51 -1.00 12.83
C ASP A 62 -8.05 -0.94 12.74
N ALA A 63 -8.61 -1.12 11.54
CA ALA A 63 -10.06 -1.11 11.32
C ALA A 63 -10.80 -2.28 11.98
N MET A 64 -10.15 -3.41 12.25
CA MET A 64 -10.77 -4.54 12.94
C MET A 64 -10.90 -4.22 14.44
N PRO A 65 -12.12 -4.24 15.02
CA PRO A 65 -12.32 -4.06 16.47
C PRO A 65 -11.58 -5.12 17.29
N GLU A 66 -11.18 -4.77 18.50
CA GLU A 66 -10.40 -5.66 19.36
C GLU A 66 -11.15 -6.94 19.73
N ASP A 67 -12.44 -6.84 20.00
CA ASP A 67 -13.32 -7.98 20.30
C ASP A 67 -13.48 -8.93 19.11
N LYS A 68 -13.22 -8.47 17.87
CA LYS A 68 -13.25 -9.25 16.63
C LYS A 68 -11.86 -9.65 16.12
N PHE A 69 -10.79 -9.28 16.83
CA PHE A 69 -9.44 -9.54 16.36
C PHE A 69 -9.11 -11.04 16.27
N ASN A 70 -9.80 -11.88 17.05
CA ASN A 70 -9.68 -13.34 16.98
C ASN A 70 -10.71 -14.00 16.06
N PHE A 71 -11.43 -13.22 15.23
CA PHE A 71 -12.37 -13.77 14.26
C PHE A 71 -11.66 -14.67 13.24
N SER A 72 -12.31 -15.78 12.89
CA SER A 72 -11.95 -16.67 11.78
C SER A 72 -13.22 -17.01 10.98
N PRO A 73 -13.13 -17.18 9.65
CA PRO A 73 -14.27 -17.64 8.82
C PRO A 73 -14.86 -18.97 9.28
N GLU A 74 -14.10 -19.81 9.99
CA GLU A 74 -14.59 -21.05 10.60
C GLU A 74 -15.80 -20.81 11.52
N SER A 75 -15.83 -19.67 12.24
CA SER A 75 -16.92 -19.32 13.15
C SER A 75 -18.26 -19.05 12.46
N LEU A 76 -18.27 -18.80 11.15
CA LEU A 76 -19.48 -18.51 10.38
C LEU A 76 -20.27 -19.76 9.98
N ASN A 77 -19.68 -20.96 10.09
CA ASN A 77 -20.30 -22.24 9.70
C ASN A 77 -20.99 -22.19 8.33
N LEU A 78 -20.30 -21.61 7.33
CA LEU A 78 -20.87 -21.40 5.99
C LEU A 78 -21.19 -22.74 5.32
N PRO A 79 -22.44 -22.93 4.83
CA PRO A 79 -22.81 -24.17 4.14
C PRO A 79 -21.90 -24.44 2.93
N GLY A 80 -21.35 -25.66 2.85
CA GLY A 80 -20.43 -26.06 1.78
C GLY A 80 -19.00 -25.50 1.88
N GLY A 81 -18.72 -24.64 2.86
CA GLY A 81 -17.39 -24.12 3.14
C GLY A 81 -16.56 -25.07 4.02
N ASN A 82 -15.25 -25.09 3.81
CA ASN A 82 -14.31 -25.76 4.70
C ASN A 82 -13.25 -24.75 5.15
N TYR A 83 -13.47 -24.15 6.30
CA TYR A 83 -12.59 -23.14 6.91
C TYR A 83 -11.87 -23.66 8.15
N LYS A 84 -11.87 -24.98 8.38
CA LYS A 84 -11.19 -25.57 9.53
C LYS A 84 -9.69 -25.27 9.52
N GLY A 85 -9.21 -24.68 10.61
CA GLY A 85 -7.78 -24.38 10.80
C GLY A 85 -7.24 -23.20 10.02
N VAL A 86 -8.11 -22.38 9.37
CA VAL A 86 -7.64 -21.10 8.80
C VAL A 86 -7.25 -20.15 9.93
N ARG A 87 -6.26 -19.30 9.66
CA ARG A 87 -5.77 -18.31 10.63
C ARG A 87 -6.89 -17.39 11.09
N THR A 88 -6.91 -17.02 12.37
CA THR A 88 -7.70 -15.88 12.82
C THR A 88 -7.13 -14.58 12.25
N PHE A 89 -7.91 -13.51 12.30
CA PHE A 89 -7.42 -12.19 11.84
C PHE A 89 -6.14 -11.78 12.56
N ALA A 90 -6.08 -11.94 13.89
CA ALA A 90 -4.86 -11.69 14.69
C ALA A 90 -3.65 -12.48 14.19
N VAL A 91 -3.84 -13.78 13.95
CA VAL A 91 -2.76 -14.65 13.46
C VAL A 91 -2.38 -14.30 12.03
N GLN A 92 -3.33 -13.84 11.20
CA GLN A 92 -3.06 -13.36 9.85
C GLN A 92 -2.14 -12.12 9.87
N VAL A 93 -2.43 -11.14 10.73
CA VAL A 93 -1.58 -9.95 10.90
C VAL A 93 -0.20 -10.32 11.43
N LYS A 94 -0.13 -11.19 12.43
CA LYS A 94 1.14 -11.71 12.96
C LYS A 94 1.94 -12.47 11.90
N HIS A 95 1.29 -13.21 11.02
CA HIS A 95 1.91 -13.93 9.93
C HIS A 95 2.58 -13.01 8.92
N ILE A 96 1.94 -11.89 8.56
CA ILE A 96 2.56 -10.87 7.70
C ILE A 96 3.84 -10.37 8.37
N ALA A 97 3.77 -9.98 9.64
CA ALA A 97 4.91 -9.48 10.38
C ALA A 97 6.05 -10.51 10.49
N ALA A 98 5.72 -11.75 10.84
CA ALA A 98 6.70 -12.84 10.93
C ALA A 98 7.38 -13.10 9.58
N SER A 99 6.61 -13.14 8.50
CA SER A 99 7.13 -13.31 7.15
C SER A 99 8.03 -12.15 6.73
N ASN A 100 7.65 -10.92 7.07
CA ASN A 100 8.49 -9.75 6.85
C ASN A 100 9.87 -9.93 7.54
N TYR A 101 9.90 -10.33 8.81
CA TYR A 101 11.17 -10.59 9.51
C TYR A 101 12.01 -11.65 8.77
N PHE A 102 11.44 -12.79 8.40
CA PHE A 102 12.19 -13.84 7.68
C PHE A 102 12.69 -13.36 6.31
N ILE A 103 11.86 -12.65 5.55
CA ILE A 103 12.20 -12.22 4.18
C ILE A 103 13.24 -11.10 4.21
N TRP A 104 12.99 -10.04 4.99
CA TRP A 104 13.84 -8.86 5.00
C TRP A 104 15.18 -9.09 5.71
N SER A 105 15.20 -9.94 6.76
CA SER A 105 16.47 -10.39 7.34
C SER A 105 17.31 -11.17 6.33
N GLY A 106 16.67 -11.85 5.37
CA GLY A 106 17.35 -12.48 4.24
C GLY A 106 18.14 -11.50 3.37
N ILE A 107 17.80 -10.20 3.37
CA ILE A 107 18.55 -9.15 2.67
C ILE A 107 19.57 -8.48 3.60
N THR A 108 19.16 -8.11 4.82
CA THR A 108 19.96 -7.29 5.74
C THR A 108 20.95 -8.10 6.56
N GLY A 109 20.68 -9.37 6.80
CA GLY A 109 21.45 -10.22 7.73
C GLY A 109 21.13 -9.95 9.20
N ASP A 110 20.12 -9.14 9.51
CA ASP A 110 19.74 -8.87 10.89
C ASP A 110 19.24 -10.14 11.59
N LYS A 111 19.54 -10.24 12.89
CA LYS A 111 19.04 -11.32 13.74
C LYS A 111 17.52 -11.23 13.85
N LEU A 112 16.86 -12.38 13.75
CA LEU A 112 15.42 -12.49 14.01
C LEU A 112 15.13 -12.25 15.50
N PRO A 113 13.92 -11.75 15.84
CA PRO A 113 13.47 -11.71 17.24
C PRO A 113 13.57 -13.09 17.90
N ASP A 114 14.09 -13.16 19.12
CA ASP A 114 14.36 -14.44 19.82
C ASP A 114 13.09 -15.27 20.07
N ASN A 115 11.93 -14.62 20.20
CA ASN A 115 10.63 -15.25 20.38
C ASN A 115 9.92 -15.62 19.06
N LEU A 116 10.52 -15.31 17.90
CA LEU A 116 9.97 -15.65 16.59
C LEU A 116 10.42 -17.04 16.17
N LYS A 117 9.56 -18.03 16.38
CA LYS A 117 9.87 -19.46 16.12
C LYS A 117 9.35 -19.92 14.76
N ASP A 118 8.21 -19.42 14.33
CA ASP A 118 7.54 -19.85 13.11
C ASP A 118 6.82 -18.70 12.39
N GLY A 119 6.15 -19.01 11.29
CA GLY A 119 5.43 -18.05 10.47
C GLY A 119 4.12 -17.52 11.07
N ASN A 120 3.66 -17.97 12.25
CA ASN A 120 2.46 -17.44 12.90
C ASN A 120 2.78 -16.31 13.89
N GLY A 121 4.07 -16.01 14.05
CA GLY A 121 4.56 -14.97 14.95
C GLY A 121 4.63 -15.42 16.41
N PRO A 122 5.18 -14.56 17.29
CA PRO A 122 5.41 -14.90 18.68
C PRO A 122 4.12 -15.20 19.45
N GLU A 123 4.13 -16.22 20.30
CA GLU A 123 2.98 -16.62 21.12
C GLU A 123 2.66 -15.61 22.23
N ASP A 124 3.66 -14.89 22.71
CA ASP A 124 3.58 -13.87 23.77
C ASP A 124 3.04 -12.52 23.28
N VAL A 125 2.96 -12.29 21.96
CA VAL A 125 2.33 -11.12 21.33
C VAL A 125 0.84 -11.40 21.12
N LYS A 126 -0.03 -10.89 22.02
CA LYS A 126 -1.44 -11.30 22.11
C LYS A 126 -2.44 -10.16 21.90
N THR A 127 -2.19 -8.98 22.42
CA THR A 127 -3.11 -7.84 22.31
C THR A 127 -3.01 -7.20 20.91
N LYS A 128 -4.09 -6.55 20.45
CA LYS A 128 -4.09 -5.80 19.20
C LYS A 128 -2.94 -4.80 19.16
N ALA A 129 -2.72 -4.06 20.26
CA ALA A 129 -1.64 -3.05 20.35
C ALA A 129 -0.24 -3.68 20.14
N GLU A 130 0.03 -4.82 20.79
CA GLU A 130 1.30 -5.54 20.63
C GLU A 130 1.47 -6.07 19.21
N ILE A 131 0.41 -6.63 18.62
CA ILE A 131 0.41 -7.15 17.25
C ILE A 131 0.68 -6.03 16.25
N LEU A 132 0.03 -4.88 16.38
CA LEU A 132 0.27 -3.71 15.53
C LEU A 132 1.69 -3.17 15.70
N LYS A 133 2.25 -3.16 16.92
CA LYS A 133 3.65 -2.79 17.16
C LYS A 133 4.62 -3.76 16.47
N PHE A 134 4.37 -5.07 16.61
CA PHE A 134 5.17 -6.11 15.96
C PHE A 134 5.14 -5.98 14.44
N LEU A 135 3.97 -5.69 13.86
CA LEU A 135 3.78 -5.44 12.44
C LEU A 135 4.56 -4.21 11.96
N ARG A 136 4.44 -3.05 12.63
CA ARG A 136 5.20 -1.83 12.27
C ARG A 136 6.71 -2.07 12.29
N ASN A 137 7.20 -2.74 13.33
CA ASN A 137 8.63 -3.05 13.43
C ASN A 137 9.11 -3.94 12.27
N SER A 138 8.26 -4.86 11.80
CA SER A 138 8.59 -5.74 10.67
C SER A 138 8.67 -4.99 9.34
N PHE A 139 7.82 -3.96 9.12
CA PHE A 139 7.89 -3.09 7.95
C PHE A 139 9.11 -2.16 8.00
N ALA A 140 9.47 -1.65 9.19
CA ALA A 140 10.69 -0.87 9.35
C ALA A 140 11.94 -1.64 8.90
N LEU A 141 11.99 -2.96 9.13
CA LEU A 141 13.05 -3.81 8.59
C LEU A 141 12.97 -3.90 7.05
N GLY A 142 11.78 -3.90 6.47
CA GLY A 142 11.58 -3.84 5.02
C GLY A 142 12.17 -2.58 4.40
N HIS A 143 11.88 -1.42 4.97
CA HIS A 143 12.45 -0.13 4.54
C HIS A 143 13.99 -0.12 4.66
N LYS A 144 14.52 -0.65 5.78
CA LYS A 144 15.96 -0.82 5.94
C LYS A 144 16.56 -1.71 4.84
N ALA A 145 15.91 -2.81 4.52
CA ALA A 145 16.35 -3.71 3.46
C ALA A 145 16.31 -3.04 2.08
N ALA A 146 15.22 -2.35 1.75
CA ALA A 146 15.08 -1.62 0.48
C ALA A 146 16.20 -0.61 0.27
N ALA A 147 16.57 0.15 1.31
CA ALA A 147 17.66 1.14 1.26
C ALA A 147 19.03 0.56 0.88
N THR A 148 19.23 -0.77 1.02
CA THR A 148 20.49 -1.43 0.65
C THR A 148 20.53 -1.92 -0.81
N LEU A 149 19.41 -1.85 -1.54
CA LEU A 149 19.31 -2.39 -2.90
C LEU A 149 19.93 -1.47 -3.94
N THR A 150 20.77 -2.06 -4.79
CA THR A 150 21.38 -1.37 -5.94
C THR A 150 21.28 -2.23 -7.19
N PRO A 151 21.43 -1.64 -8.41
CA PRO A 151 21.49 -2.41 -9.65
C PRO A 151 22.59 -3.48 -9.63
N GLU A 152 23.71 -3.22 -8.96
CA GLU A 152 24.87 -4.11 -8.91
C GLU A 152 24.66 -5.30 -7.98
N ASN A 153 23.86 -5.13 -6.92
CA ASN A 153 23.67 -6.17 -5.91
C ASN A 153 22.33 -6.93 -5.99
N MET A 154 21.37 -6.43 -6.76
CA MET A 154 19.99 -6.97 -6.76
C MET A 154 19.92 -8.45 -7.18
N LEU A 155 20.79 -8.90 -8.08
CA LEU A 155 20.86 -10.30 -8.51
C LEU A 155 21.81 -11.16 -7.67
N GLN A 156 22.52 -10.57 -6.72
CA GLN A 156 23.38 -11.30 -5.81
C GLN A 156 22.55 -12.01 -4.74
N THR A 157 23.01 -13.21 -4.37
CA THR A 157 22.45 -13.99 -3.26
C THR A 157 23.23 -13.62 -1.98
N PRO A 158 22.57 -13.09 -0.94
CA PRO A 158 23.23 -12.87 0.36
C PRO A 158 23.73 -14.18 0.96
N GLY A 159 24.86 -14.13 1.67
CA GLY A 159 25.50 -15.35 2.20
C GLY A 159 24.66 -16.18 3.19
N HIS A 160 23.61 -15.59 3.75
CA HIS A 160 22.67 -16.22 4.68
C HIS A 160 21.30 -16.53 4.03
N SER A 161 21.18 -16.41 2.71
CA SER A 161 19.95 -16.72 1.96
C SER A 161 20.27 -17.60 0.76
N LYS A 162 19.26 -18.34 0.28
CA LYS A 162 19.30 -19.09 -0.99
C LYS A 162 18.67 -18.33 -2.16
N SER A 163 18.14 -17.13 -1.91
CA SER A 163 17.44 -16.31 -2.89
C SER A 163 18.19 -15.01 -3.16
N THR A 164 18.08 -14.48 -4.37
CA THR A 164 18.62 -13.16 -4.70
C THR A 164 17.90 -12.05 -3.92
N ARG A 165 18.57 -10.90 -3.74
CA ARG A 165 17.95 -9.72 -3.10
C ARG A 165 16.68 -9.28 -3.80
N LEU A 166 16.67 -9.27 -5.14
CA LEU A 166 15.47 -8.92 -5.91
C LEU A 166 14.32 -9.90 -5.64
N ARG A 167 14.61 -11.22 -5.63
CA ARG A 167 13.57 -12.23 -5.33
C ARG A 167 13.00 -12.04 -3.93
N LEU A 168 13.82 -11.75 -2.94
CA LEU A 168 13.38 -11.48 -1.57
C LEU A 168 12.52 -10.21 -1.52
N ALA A 169 12.98 -9.12 -2.13
CA ALA A 169 12.29 -7.83 -2.13
C ALA A 169 10.90 -7.93 -2.79
N THR A 170 10.84 -8.47 -4.01
CA THR A 170 9.57 -8.62 -4.74
C THR A 170 8.62 -9.61 -4.05
N PHE A 171 9.16 -10.68 -3.47
CA PHE A 171 8.35 -11.64 -2.74
C PHE A 171 7.79 -11.06 -1.43
N GLY A 172 8.56 -10.24 -0.71
CA GLY A 172 8.09 -9.59 0.52
C GLY A 172 6.88 -8.71 0.27
N VAL A 173 6.94 -7.87 -0.78
CA VAL A 173 5.82 -7.03 -1.21
C VAL A 173 4.63 -7.89 -1.65
N ALA A 174 4.84 -8.84 -2.56
CA ALA A 174 3.77 -9.70 -3.08
C ALA A 174 3.09 -10.53 -1.98
N HIS A 175 3.86 -11.04 -1.01
CA HIS A 175 3.36 -11.79 0.13
C HIS A 175 2.45 -10.93 1.03
N ALA A 176 2.86 -9.71 1.31
CA ALA A 176 2.05 -8.77 2.10
C ALA A 176 0.73 -8.42 1.38
N PHE A 177 0.75 -8.18 0.06
CA PHE A 177 -0.48 -7.95 -0.74
C PHE A 177 -1.40 -9.16 -0.75
N ASN A 178 -0.86 -10.38 -0.89
CA ASN A 178 -1.65 -11.62 -0.83
C ASN A 178 -2.44 -11.73 0.49
N HIS A 179 -1.78 -11.47 1.61
CA HIS A 179 -2.42 -11.52 2.92
C HIS A 179 -3.31 -10.32 3.22
N TYR A 180 -2.99 -9.15 2.69
CA TYR A 180 -3.88 -7.99 2.73
C TYR A 180 -5.24 -8.30 2.08
N GLY A 181 -5.26 -8.96 0.93
CA GLY A 181 -6.51 -9.40 0.30
C GLY A 181 -7.36 -10.28 1.22
N GLN A 182 -6.74 -11.21 1.95
CA GLN A 182 -7.42 -12.03 2.94
C GLN A 182 -7.96 -11.20 4.12
N MET A 183 -7.19 -10.23 4.61
CA MET A 183 -7.66 -9.31 5.67
C MET A 183 -8.87 -8.49 5.23
N VAL A 184 -8.90 -8.03 3.98
CA VAL A 184 -10.04 -7.32 3.38
C VAL A 184 -11.32 -8.17 3.44
N GLU A 185 -11.23 -9.46 3.08
CA GLU A 185 -12.37 -10.37 3.17
C GLU A 185 -12.83 -10.58 4.63
N TYR A 186 -11.90 -10.69 5.58
CA TYR A 186 -12.26 -10.82 7.00
C TYR A 186 -12.96 -9.58 7.54
N LEU A 187 -12.54 -8.38 7.13
CA LEU A 187 -13.25 -7.13 7.47
C LEU A 187 -14.68 -7.16 6.93
N ARG A 188 -14.87 -7.51 5.65
CA ARG A 188 -16.21 -7.59 5.02
C ARG A 188 -17.10 -8.63 5.66
N MET A 189 -16.58 -9.79 6.04
CA MET A 189 -17.30 -10.83 6.79
C MET A 189 -17.79 -10.32 8.16
N ASN A 190 -17.15 -9.29 8.69
CA ASN A 190 -17.55 -8.62 9.94
C ASN A 190 -18.37 -7.34 9.73
N GLY A 191 -18.84 -7.08 8.50
CA GLY A 191 -19.62 -5.89 8.16
C GLY A 191 -18.81 -4.58 8.13
N ILE A 192 -17.48 -4.68 8.04
CA ILE A 192 -16.57 -3.52 8.05
C ILE A 192 -16.12 -3.22 6.63
N VAL A 193 -16.35 -1.96 6.16
CA VAL A 193 -15.81 -1.48 4.90
C VAL A 193 -14.30 -1.28 5.06
N PRO A 194 -13.46 -1.97 4.26
CA PRO A 194 -12.02 -1.80 4.33
C PRO A 194 -11.62 -0.33 4.09
N PRO A 195 -10.63 0.22 4.82
CA PRO A 195 -10.25 1.63 4.68
C PRO A 195 -9.97 2.09 3.24
N ALA A 196 -9.29 1.25 2.45
CA ALA A 196 -9.00 1.55 1.04
C ALA A 196 -10.25 1.55 0.12
N SER A 197 -11.39 1.07 0.60
CA SER A 197 -12.67 1.04 -0.14
C SER A 197 -13.66 2.10 0.33
N ARG A 198 -13.30 2.92 1.32
CA ARG A 198 -14.16 4.00 1.83
C ARG A 198 -14.21 5.15 0.84
N THR A 199 -15.38 5.74 0.69
CA THR A 199 -15.53 7.00 -0.05
C THR A 199 -15.15 8.17 0.85
N LYS A 200 -14.89 9.36 0.28
CA LYS A 200 -14.56 10.56 1.08
C LYS A 200 -15.72 11.02 1.98
N SER A 201 -16.88 10.41 1.85
CA SER A 201 -18.10 10.68 2.64
C SER A 201 -18.36 9.67 3.74
N ASP A 202 -17.57 8.63 3.86
CA ASP A 202 -17.59 7.60 4.90
C ASP A 202 -16.53 7.91 5.97
#